data_ad8c3a13785f0813f59ecdf6635394e4
#
_entry.id   ad8c3a13785f0813f59ecdf6635394e4
#
_cell.length_a   1.000
_cell.length_b   1.000
_cell.length_c   1.000
_cell.angle_alpha   90.00
_cell.angle_beta   90.00
_cell.angle_gamma   90.00
#
_symmetry.space_group_name_H-M   'P 1'
#
loop_
_entity.id
_entity.type
_entity.pdbx_description
1 polymer ?
#
loop_
_entity_poly.entity_id
_entity_poly.type
_entity_poly.pdbx_seq_one_letter_code
_entity_poly.pdbx_strand_id
1 'polypeptide(L)'
;METPPEMPSTDGHTRAIVTERYVVESKKSAAHVPLACSTQHCAFPLDGSRLCVWSSKDPSHQLLTLQGHHQLITAVVFGNQIDPLLLCSASEDYIIMWNVAECREKTLKGLTPRGTILGSLLQTVLCLRFSLDDRAIAVCAGNKISVMDVEKQSVLVELKGHQGSVTAVEFCPWQAHTLISVSEDRSFKVWDFCVGSLIYSSSILTAYPLLNLLINEENQQLVTGSADGQLWIFSLMEGHHYHCVAHVDVRKKRETFTTRRMMAEQCSLPEDHQCRCRHEADKRGEAEATFPILSLAPCDLCLPDSQRGAFASECTKCLWIGSSTALFILNLASFELEAALHFKEFQSLSVQVAGSCAMVSEPMSAKAFCMLSSMFGSKIAVLEIDLAALLSTQQYPRAGKVLSVLASSCVLPTSPLYFGIIKEKFPKLANTKQHG
;
A
#
# COMPACT_ATOMS: atom_id res chain seq x y z
N MET A 1 -37.84 -51.21 -12.73
CA MET A 1 -36.49 -50.67 -12.69
C MET A 1 -36.61 -49.18 -12.46
N GLU A 2 -36.60 -48.83 -11.21
CA GLU A 2 -36.70 -47.42 -10.77
C GLU A 2 -35.27 -46.86 -10.69
N THR A 3 -35.02 -45.75 -11.36
CA THR A 3 -33.79 -44.98 -11.24
C THR A 3 -33.73 -44.27 -9.89
N PRO A 4 -32.58 -44.28 -9.18
CA PRO A 4 -32.47 -43.58 -7.91
C PRO A 4 -32.46 -42.06 -8.13
N PRO A 5 -32.95 -41.25 -7.18
CA PRO A 5 -33.00 -39.81 -7.30
C PRO A 5 -31.60 -39.22 -7.23
N GLU A 6 -31.30 -38.37 -8.19
CA GLU A 6 -30.07 -37.53 -8.19
C GLU A 6 -30.09 -36.61 -6.97
N MET A 7 -29.07 -36.73 -6.15
CA MET A 7 -28.82 -35.80 -5.05
C MET A 7 -28.44 -34.43 -5.66
N PRO A 8 -28.94 -33.31 -5.16
CA PRO A 8 -28.54 -32.02 -5.61
C PRO A 8 -27.07 -31.77 -5.19
N SER A 9 -26.22 -31.55 -6.19
CA SER A 9 -24.86 -31.09 -5.99
C SER A 9 -24.90 -29.72 -5.31
N THR A 10 -24.51 -29.66 -4.06
CA THR A 10 -24.20 -28.43 -3.37
C THR A 10 -22.86 -27.89 -3.90
N ASP A 11 -22.91 -27.27 -5.07
CA ASP A 11 -21.84 -26.38 -5.51
C ASP A 11 -21.90 -25.13 -4.64
N GLY A 12 -21.26 -25.21 -3.48
CA GLY A 12 -20.89 -24.03 -2.72
C GLY A 12 -19.96 -23.18 -3.59
N HIS A 13 -20.49 -22.06 -4.11
CA HIS A 13 -19.68 -21.04 -4.76
C HIS A 13 -18.59 -20.59 -3.78
N THR A 14 -17.40 -21.16 -3.88
CA THR A 14 -16.20 -20.61 -3.27
C THR A 14 -15.97 -19.24 -3.93
N ARG A 15 -16.30 -18.16 -3.21
CA ARG A 15 -16.04 -16.79 -3.66
C ARG A 15 -14.56 -16.69 -3.98
N ALA A 16 -14.25 -16.32 -5.22
CA ALA A 16 -12.87 -16.09 -5.62
C ALA A 16 -12.29 -14.91 -4.83
N ILE A 17 -11.22 -15.14 -4.10
CA ILE A 17 -10.55 -14.10 -3.30
C ILE A 17 -10.03 -12.99 -4.20
N VAL A 18 -9.47 -13.36 -5.36
CA VAL A 18 -8.89 -12.44 -6.34
C VAL A 18 -9.47 -12.74 -7.71
N THR A 19 -9.93 -11.71 -8.39
CA THR A 19 -10.40 -11.80 -9.78
C THR A 19 -9.59 -10.84 -10.64
N GLU A 20 -8.96 -11.34 -11.68
CA GLU A 20 -8.30 -10.52 -12.70
C GLU A 20 -9.37 -9.94 -13.63
N ARG A 21 -9.64 -8.64 -13.49
CA ARG A 21 -10.69 -7.93 -14.23
C ARG A 21 -10.25 -7.49 -15.61
N TYR A 22 -9.00 -7.11 -15.73
CA TYR A 22 -8.44 -6.61 -16.97
C TYR A 22 -6.95 -6.88 -17.05
N VAL A 23 -6.48 -7.29 -18.21
CA VAL A 23 -5.05 -7.47 -18.50
C VAL A 23 -4.75 -6.84 -19.84
N VAL A 24 -3.66 -6.10 -19.90
CA VAL A 24 -3.15 -5.55 -21.13
C VAL A 24 -1.66 -5.85 -21.27
N GLU A 25 -1.23 -6.06 -22.50
CA GLU A 25 0.16 -6.25 -22.83
C GLU A 25 0.70 -5.03 -23.59
N SER A 26 1.76 -4.44 -23.04
CA SER A 26 2.48 -3.32 -23.64
C SER A 26 3.53 -3.86 -24.62
N LYS A 27 3.85 -3.08 -25.67
CA LYS A 27 4.98 -3.38 -26.56
C LYS A 27 6.34 -3.14 -25.92
N LYS A 28 6.35 -2.41 -24.78
CA LYS A 28 7.55 -2.11 -24.00
C LYS A 28 7.48 -2.81 -22.66
N SER A 29 8.63 -2.93 -21.98
CA SER A 29 8.67 -3.44 -20.61
C SER A 29 7.71 -2.66 -19.72
N ALA A 30 6.98 -3.37 -18.88
CA ALA A 30 6.08 -2.81 -17.88
C ALA A 30 6.76 -2.63 -16.50
N ALA A 31 8.03 -2.96 -16.36
CA ALA A 31 8.79 -2.72 -15.14
C ALA A 31 8.79 -1.23 -14.81
N HIS A 32 8.44 -0.88 -13.57
CA HIS A 32 8.42 0.50 -13.07
C HIS A 32 7.48 1.48 -13.80
N VAL A 33 6.48 0.98 -14.52
CA VAL A 33 5.44 1.82 -15.12
C VAL A 33 4.64 2.50 -14.00
N PRO A 34 4.44 3.84 -14.03
CA PRO A 34 3.63 4.53 -13.04
C PRO A 34 2.17 4.10 -13.14
N LEU A 35 1.59 3.77 -12.01
CA LEU A 35 0.22 3.30 -11.90
C LEU A 35 -0.56 4.22 -10.95
N ALA A 36 -1.80 4.54 -11.30
CA ALA A 36 -2.70 5.30 -10.42
C ALA A 36 -4.08 4.65 -10.37
N CYS A 37 -4.65 4.58 -9.17
CA CYS A 37 -6.00 4.10 -8.93
C CYS A 37 -6.83 5.17 -8.24
N SER A 38 -8.08 5.30 -8.65
CA SER A 38 -9.16 5.92 -7.91
C SER A 38 -10.22 4.86 -7.61
N THR A 39 -11.24 5.18 -6.85
CA THR A 39 -12.29 4.21 -6.46
C THR A 39 -12.95 3.49 -7.65
N GLN A 40 -12.91 4.08 -8.84
CA GLN A 40 -13.62 3.55 -10.02
C GLN A 40 -12.76 3.51 -11.28
N HIS A 41 -11.58 4.10 -11.26
CA HIS A 41 -10.72 4.21 -12.43
C HIS A 41 -9.29 3.79 -12.10
N CYS A 42 -8.66 3.19 -13.10
CA CYS A 42 -7.25 2.84 -13.06
C CYS A 42 -6.56 3.47 -14.27
N ALA A 43 -5.42 4.14 -14.07
CA ALA A 43 -4.67 4.79 -15.12
C ALA A 43 -3.25 4.26 -15.19
N PHE A 44 -2.77 4.04 -16.41
CA PHE A 44 -1.43 3.50 -16.68
C PHE A 44 -0.95 3.90 -18.07
N PRO A 45 0.34 4.14 -18.26
CA PRO A 45 0.93 4.31 -19.59
C PRO A 45 0.99 2.98 -20.34
N LEU A 46 0.59 3.01 -21.60
CA LEU A 46 0.73 1.90 -22.54
C LEU A 46 1.75 2.28 -23.62
N ASP A 47 2.65 1.37 -23.95
CA ASP A 47 3.74 1.59 -24.92
C ASP A 47 4.62 2.83 -24.59
N GLY A 48 4.54 3.30 -23.36
CA GLY A 48 5.38 4.36 -22.79
C GLY A 48 4.77 5.75 -22.82
N SER A 49 4.16 6.21 -23.91
CA SER A 49 3.67 7.60 -24.05
C SER A 49 2.16 7.74 -24.17
N ARG A 50 1.43 6.64 -24.34
CA ARG A 50 -0.04 6.63 -24.38
C ARG A 50 -0.58 6.41 -22.98
N LEU A 51 -1.37 7.33 -22.45
CA LEU A 51 -2.05 7.16 -21.19
C LEU A 51 -3.38 6.46 -21.40
N CYS A 52 -3.59 5.36 -20.71
CA CYS A 52 -4.83 4.59 -20.76
C CYS A 52 -5.56 4.69 -19.42
N VAL A 53 -6.89 4.83 -19.49
CA VAL A 53 -7.77 4.84 -18.31
C VAL A 53 -8.81 3.74 -18.48
N TRP A 54 -8.81 2.81 -17.55
CA TRP A 54 -9.81 1.76 -17.39
C TRP A 54 -10.83 2.16 -16.32
N SER A 55 -12.10 1.78 -16.49
CA SER A 55 -13.15 2.06 -15.50
C SER A 55 -13.88 0.79 -15.09
N SER A 56 -14.06 0.59 -13.80
CA SER A 56 -14.83 -0.52 -13.25
C SER A 56 -16.34 -0.43 -13.57
N LYS A 57 -16.82 0.77 -13.85
CA LYS A 57 -18.23 1.03 -14.19
C LYS A 57 -18.58 0.85 -15.68
N ASP A 58 -17.57 0.76 -16.53
CA ASP A 58 -17.81 0.62 -17.97
C ASP A 58 -18.02 -0.87 -18.30
N PRO A 59 -19.25 -1.28 -18.67
CA PRO A 59 -19.53 -2.68 -18.99
C PRO A 59 -18.84 -3.16 -20.27
N SER A 60 -18.42 -2.25 -21.14
CA SER A 60 -17.69 -2.58 -22.36
C SER A 60 -16.21 -2.83 -22.11
N HIS A 61 -15.71 -2.47 -20.93
CA HIS A 61 -14.28 -2.52 -20.56
C HIS A 61 -13.35 -1.82 -21.57
N GLN A 62 -13.89 -0.83 -22.31
CA GLN A 62 -13.09 -0.08 -23.27
C GLN A 62 -12.14 0.87 -22.57
N LEU A 63 -10.88 0.85 -23.00
CA LEU A 63 -9.89 1.79 -22.53
C LEU A 63 -10.11 3.17 -23.13
N LEU A 64 -10.20 4.19 -22.29
CA LEU A 64 -10.03 5.56 -22.74
C LEU A 64 -8.54 5.80 -22.99
N THR A 65 -8.18 6.12 -24.23
CA THR A 65 -6.78 6.37 -24.61
C THR A 65 -6.55 7.86 -24.79
N LEU A 66 -5.59 8.40 -24.04
CA LEU A 66 -5.20 9.80 -24.04
C LEU A 66 -3.81 9.94 -24.68
N GLN A 67 -3.71 10.83 -25.67
CA GLN A 67 -2.47 11.06 -26.42
C GLN A 67 -2.08 12.54 -26.30
N GLY A 68 -0.83 12.80 -25.95
CA GLY A 68 -0.32 14.16 -25.78
C GLY A 68 1.17 14.18 -25.42
N HIS A 69 1.66 13.10 -24.82
CA HIS A 69 3.09 12.93 -24.53
C HIS A 69 3.85 12.35 -25.72
N HIS A 70 5.07 12.84 -25.94
CA HIS A 70 6.00 12.32 -26.94
C HIS A 70 7.10 11.48 -26.32
N GLN A 71 7.34 11.68 -25.02
CA GLN A 71 8.30 10.92 -24.21
C GLN A 71 7.59 9.94 -23.27
N LEU A 72 8.37 9.11 -22.58
CA LEU A 72 7.86 8.15 -21.60
C LEU A 72 7.15 8.87 -20.45
N ILE A 73 5.94 8.45 -20.15
CA ILE A 73 5.22 8.91 -18.96
C ILE A 73 5.88 8.28 -17.73
N THR A 74 6.32 9.12 -16.80
CA THR A 74 7.08 8.72 -15.61
C THR A 74 6.29 8.87 -14.31
N ALA A 75 5.23 9.68 -14.31
CA ALA A 75 4.33 9.82 -13.17
C ALA A 75 2.88 10.02 -13.62
N VAL A 76 1.94 9.46 -12.86
CA VAL A 76 0.49 9.55 -13.09
C VAL A 76 -0.21 9.64 -11.74
N VAL A 77 -1.21 10.51 -11.61
CA VAL A 77 -2.02 10.65 -10.40
C VAL A 77 -3.44 11.11 -10.73
N PHE A 78 -4.43 10.57 -10.03
CA PHE A 78 -5.80 11.10 -10.04
C PHE A 78 -5.95 12.24 -9.03
N GLY A 79 -6.85 13.17 -9.33
CA GLY A 79 -7.35 14.15 -8.37
C GLY A 79 -8.19 13.50 -7.28
N ASN A 80 -8.48 14.25 -6.24
CA ASN A 80 -9.25 13.82 -5.07
C ASN A 80 -10.76 14.04 -5.27
N GLN A 81 -11.14 14.97 -6.15
CA GLN A 81 -12.54 15.29 -6.43
C GLN A 81 -13.13 14.28 -7.43
N ILE A 82 -14.42 13.97 -7.21
CA ILE A 82 -15.13 13.03 -8.07
C ILE A 82 -15.64 13.72 -9.34
N ASP A 83 -16.03 14.99 -9.23
CA ASP A 83 -16.57 15.79 -10.32
C ASP A 83 -16.06 17.25 -10.23
N PRO A 84 -15.21 17.67 -11.16
CA PRO A 84 -14.62 16.86 -12.24
C PRO A 84 -13.52 15.91 -11.74
N LEU A 85 -13.52 14.68 -12.23
CA LEU A 85 -12.39 13.77 -11.99
C LEU A 85 -11.20 14.20 -12.85
N LEU A 86 -10.18 14.70 -12.21
CA LEU A 86 -8.92 15.10 -12.84
C LEU A 86 -7.92 13.94 -12.83
N LEU A 87 -7.11 13.89 -13.87
CA LEU A 87 -5.98 12.98 -13.99
C LEU A 87 -4.77 13.81 -14.44
N CYS A 88 -3.65 13.68 -13.80
CA CYS A 88 -2.42 14.34 -14.20
C CYS A 88 -1.37 13.29 -14.59
N SER A 89 -0.67 13.56 -15.69
CA SER A 89 0.45 12.74 -16.15
C SER A 89 1.64 13.60 -16.46
N ALA A 90 2.83 13.09 -16.18
CA ALA A 90 4.09 13.78 -16.45
C ALA A 90 5.04 12.88 -17.23
N SER A 91 5.81 13.50 -18.09
CA SER A 91 6.94 12.94 -18.81
C SER A 91 8.07 13.97 -18.83
N GLU A 92 9.17 13.69 -19.51
CA GLU A 92 10.28 14.67 -19.66
C GLU A 92 9.90 15.86 -20.55
N ASP A 93 8.81 15.76 -21.33
CA ASP A 93 8.33 16.85 -22.21
C ASP A 93 7.39 17.80 -21.49
N TYR A 94 6.29 17.28 -20.94
CA TYR A 94 5.18 18.07 -20.37
C TYR A 94 4.60 17.44 -19.12
N ILE A 95 3.93 18.29 -18.34
CA ILE A 95 2.91 17.89 -17.37
C ILE A 95 1.57 18.20 -18.00
N ILE A 96 0.72 17.19 -18.15
CA ILE A 96 -0.59 17.33 -18.80
C ILE A 96 -1.67 16.93 -17.81
N MET A 97 -2.66 17.79 -17.67
CA MET A 97 -3.87 17.54 -16.91
C MET A 97 -5.03 17.18 -17.85
N TRP A 98 -5.81 16.19 -17.47
CA TRP A 98 -6.92 15.65 -18.20
C TRP A 98 -8.19 15.69 -17.35
N ASN A 99 -9.30 16.19 -17.90
CA ASN A 99 -10.61 15.96 -17.33
C ASN A 99 -11.15 14.65 -17.92
N VAL A 100 -11.25 13.62 -17.08
CA VAL A 100 -11.56 12.24 -17.52
C VAL A 100 -12.97 12.17 -18.16
N ALA A 101 -13.96 12.84 -17.57
CA ALA A 101 -15.33 12.85 -18.09
C ALA A 101 -15.41 13.53 -19.48
N GLU A 102 -14.79 14.70 -19.61
CA GLU A 102 -14.75 15.44 -20.88
C GLU A 102 -13.99 14.66 -21.97
N CYS A 103 -12.87 14.02 -21.60
CA CYS A 103 -12.10 13.19 -22.52
C CYS A 103 -12.92 11.99 -23.01
N ARG A 104 -13.69 11.33 -22.14
CA ARG A 104 -14.59 10.24 -22.51
C ARG A 104 -15.70 10.71 -23.45
N GLU A 105 -16.33 11.82 -23.14
CA GLU A 105 -17.37 12.41 -23.99
C GLU A 105 -16.85 12.73 -25.41
N LYS A 106 -15.67 13.35 -25.51
CA LYS A 106 -15.03 13.64 -26.81
C LYS A 106 -14.72 12.36 -27.58
N THR A 107 -14.21 11.33 -26.91
CA THR A 107 -13.91 10.03 -27.55
C THR A 107 -15.18 9.37 -28.07
N LEU A 108 -16.30 9.41 -27.34
CA LEU A 108 -17.59 8.86 -27.78
C LEU A 108 -18.14 9.59 -29.01
N LYS A 109 -17.83 10.88 -29.15
CA LYS A 109 -18.18 11.69 -30.34
C LYS A 109 -17.20 11.52 -31.50
N GLY A 110 -16.22 10.63 -31.40
CA GLY A 110 -15.16 10.42 -32.40
C GLY A 110 -14.14 11.57 -32.48
N LEU A 111 -14.08 12.41 -31.44
CA LEU A 111 -13.13 13.53 -31.36
C LEU A 111 -11.89 13.09 -30.54
N THR A 112 -10.76 13.66 -30.88
CA THR A 112 -9.52 13.43 -30.11
C THR A 112 -9.55 14.23 -28.79
N PRO A 113 -9.49 13.58 -27.64
CA PRO A 113 -9.41 14.27 -26.36
C PRO A 113 -8.09 15.05 -26.25
N ARG A 114 -8.15 16.24 -25.67
CA ARG A 114 -6.98 17.09 -25.44
C ARG A 114 -6.87 17.41 -23.96
N GLY A 115 -5.67 17.26 -23.41
CA GLY A 115 -5.34 17.70 -22.06
C GLY A 115 -4.84 19.14 -22.03
N THR A 116 -4.80 19.71 -20.84
CA THR A 116 -4.23 21.04 -20.56
C THR A 116 -2.79 20.89 -20.13
N ILE A 117 -1.87 21.57 -20.77
CA ILE A 117 -0.45 21.57 -20.41
C ILE A 117 -0.25 22.51 -19.23
N LEU A 118 0.13 21.96 -18.07
CA LEU A 118 0.44 22.74 -16.87
C LEU A 118 1.86 23.34 -16.92
N GLY A 119 2.78 22.66 -17.59
CA GLY A 119 4.18 23.13 -17.71
C GLY A 119 5.03 22.17 -18.49
N SER A 120 6.25 22.63 -18.82
CA SER A 120 7.33 21.82 -19.38
C SER A 120 8.44 21.71 -18.36
N LEU A 121 8.99 20.50 -18.19
CA LEU A 121 10.09 20.22 -17.27
C LEU A 121 11.30 19.69 -18.04
N LEU A 122 12.48 20.03 -17.55
CA LEU A 122 13.74 19.53 -18.11
C LEU A 122 14.29 18.30 -17.35
N GLN A 123 13.52 17.78 -16.36
CA GLN A 123 13.93 16.67 -15.53
C GLN A 123 12.80 15.64 -15.40
N THR A 124 13.19 14.39 -15.21
CA THR A 124 12.25 13.29 -14.96
C THR A 124 11.45 13.53 -13.68
N VAL A 125 10.12 13.52 -13.82
CA VAL A 125 9.18 13.58 -12.69
C VAL A 125 8.99 12.19 -12.11
N LEU A 126 9.24 12.03 -10.83
CA LEU A 126 9.09 10.75 -10.14
C LEU A 126 7.75 10.63 -9.40
N CYS A 127 7.20 11.74 -8.94
CA CYS A 127 5.96 11.76 -8.20
C CYS A 127 5.13 13.00 -8.52
N LEU A 128 3.82 12.80 -8.56
CA LEU A 128 2.78 13.84 -8.67
C LEU A 128 1.77 13.65 -7.55
N ARG A 129 1.29 14.75 -6.94
CA ARG A 129 0.21 14.70 -5.95
C ARG A 129 -0.64 15.94 -6.01
N PHE A 130 -1.96 15.78 -6.08
CA PHE A 130 -2.90 16.89 -5.95
C PHE A 130 -3.10 17.28 -4.49
N SER A 131 -3.35 18.57 -4.25
CA SER A 131 -3.93 19.04 -2.98
C SER A 131 -5.34 18.48 -2.82
N LEU A 132 -5.88 18.45 -1.61
CA LEU A 132 -7.20 17.85 -1.33
C LEU A 132 -8.36 18.48 -2.11
N ASP A 133 -8.24 19.76 -2.45
CA ASP A 133 -9.20 20.54 -3.22
C ASP A 133 -8.91 20.55 -4.73
N ASP A 134 -7.89 19.82 -5.18
CA ASP A 134 -7.39 19.73 -6.56
C ASP A 134 -6.96 21.08 -7.18
N ARG A 135 -6.79 22.14 -6.37
CA ARG A 135 -6.35 23.47 -6.85
C ARG A 135 -4.85 23.59 -7.04
N ALA A 136 -4.09 22.78 -6.31
CA ALA A 136 -2.64 22.74 -6.44
C ALA A 136 -2.18 21.31 -6.74
N ILE A 137 -1.02 21.22 -7.40
CA ILE A 137 -0.34 19.96 -7.63
C ILE A 137 1.14 20.08 -7.27
N ALA A 138 1.62 19.14 -6.48
CA ALA A 138 3.04 18.99 -6.18
C ALA A 138 3.69 18.09 -7.24
N VAL A 139 4.78 18.56 -7.82
CA VAL A 139 5.55 17.93 -8.89
C VAL A 139 6.95 17.69 -8.39
N CYS A 140 7.34 16.44 -8.23
CA CYS A 140 8.67 16.04 -7.74
C CYS A 140 9.57 15.69 -8.91
N ALA A 141 10.56 16.55 -9.18
CA ALA A 141 11.55 16.37 -10.24
C ALA A 141 12.96 16.43 -9.66
N GLY A 142 13.67 15.29 -9.67
CA GLY A 142 14.95 15.16 -8.99
C GLY A 142 14.79 15.42 -7.48
N ASN A 143 15.63 16.30 -6.92
CA ASN A 143 15.62 16.65 -5.50
C ASN A 143 14.75 17.87 -5.14
N LYS A 144 13.92 18.32 -6.08
CA LYS A 144 13.06 19.50 -5.94
C LYS A 144 11.58 19.14 -6.00
N ILE A 145 10.77 19.93 -5.30
CA ILE A 145 9.33 19.87 -5.37
C ILE A 145 8.83 21.23 -5.86
N SER A 146 8.12 21.24 -6.98
CA SER A 146 7.43 22.43 -7.49
C SER A 146 5.94 22.30 -7.18
N VAL A 147 5.39 23.24 -6.43
CA VAL A 147 3.94 23.30 -6.20
C VAL A 147 3.36 24.26 -7.24
N MET A 148 2.39 23.78 -8.02
CA MET A 148 1.80 24.53 -9.14
C MET A 148 0.32 24.77 -8.87
N ASP A 149 -0.17 25.96 -9.26
CA ASP A 149 -1.59 26.28 -9.34
C ASP A 149 -2.17 25.64 -10.60
N VAL A 150 -3.19 24.81 -10.42
CA VAL A 150 -3.81 24.05 -11.51
C VAL A 150 -4.60 24.95 -12.47
N GLU A 151 -5.29 25.97 -11.93
CA GLU A 151 -6.11 26.88 -12.73
C GLU A 151 -5.24 27.91 -13.47
N LYS A 152 -4.28 28.52 -12.74
CA LYS A 152 -3.41 29.56 -13.31
C LYS A 152 -2.25 28.98 -14.13
N GLN A 153 -2.02 27.66 -14.06
CA GLN A 153 -0.93 26.96 -14.76
C GLN A 153 0.45 27.59 -14.47
N SER A 154 0.67 27.97 -13.24
CA SER A 154 1.88 28.66 -12.81
C SER A 154 2.49 28.02 -11.56
N VAL A 155 3.82 28.10 -11.44
CA VAL A 155 4.51 27.65 -10.24
C VAL A 155 4.22 28.63 -9.11
N LEU A 156 3.69 28.11 -8.00
CA LEU A 156 3.46 28.87 -6.77
C LEU A 156 4.77 28.97 -5.97
N VAL A 157 5.46 27.85 -5.80
CA VAL A 157 6.68 27.77 -5.00
C VAL A 157 7.55 26.59 -5.42
N GLU A 158 8.86 26.74 -5.25
CA GLU A 158 9.84 25.65 -5.35
C GLU A 158 10.43 25.34 -3.98
N LEU A 159 10.32 24.09 -3.54
CA LEU A 159 10.88 23.60 -2.28
C LEU A 159 12.19 22.85 -2.57
N LYS A 160 13.28 23.32 -1.97
CA LYS A 160 14.64 22.80 -2.17
C LYS A 160 15.26 22.45 -0.83
N GLY A 161 15.88 21.27 -0.72
CA GLY A 161 16.56 20.86 0.52
C GLY A 161 16.79 19.37 0.66
N HIS A 162 16.10 18.51 -0.12
CA HIS A 162 16.50 17.12 -0.25
C HIS A 162 17.84 16.97 -0.97
N GLN A 163 18.63 15.99 -0.55
CA GLN A 163 19.93 15.67 -1.15
C GLN A 163 19.87 14.56 -2.21
N GLY A 164 18.77 13.82 -2.24
CA GLY A 164 18.44 12.79 -3.24
C GLY A 164 17.10 13.07 -3.90
N SER A 165 16.73 12.22 -4.87
CA SER A 165 15.46 12.35 -5.59
C SER A 165 14.28 12.23 -4.62
N VAL A 166 13.27 13.08 -4.77
CA VAL A 166 12.02 13.02 -4.02
C VAL A 166 11.15 11.91 -4.62
N THR A 167 10.87 10.89 -3.83
CA THR A 167 10.16 9.68 -4.26
C THR A 167 8.66 9.75 -4.02
N ALA A 168 8.22 10.41 -2.94
CA ALA A 168 6.81 10.63 -2.67
C ALA A 168 6.57 11.93 -1.90
N VAL A 169 5.36 12.46 -2.07
CA VAL A 169 4.90 13.72 -1.44
C VAL A 169 3.42 13.63 -1.13
N GLU A 170 2.99 14.24 0.00
CA GLU A 170 1.60 14.32 0.43
C GLU A 170 1.30 15.69 1.01
N PHE A 171 0.11 16.23 0.72
CA PHE A 171 -0.44 17.40 1.41
C PHE A 171 -1.05 16.98 2.75
N CYS A 172 -0.80 17.74 3.80
CA CYS A 172 -1.36 17.45 5.12
C CYS A 172 -2.86 17.78 5.16
N PRO A 173 -3.77 16.83 5.48
CA PRO A 173 -5.21 17.10 5.41
C PRO A 173 -5.73 18.14 6.39
N TRP A 174 -5.12 18.25 7.57
CA TRP A 174 -5.58 19.17 8.62
C TRP A 174 -4.72 20.45 8.77
N GLN A 175 -3.65 20.56 8.00
CA GLN A 175 -2.77 21.74 7.95
C GLN A 175 -2.68 22.27 6.53
N ALA A 176 -3.49 23.25 6.19
CA ALA A 176 -3.73 23.74 4.84
C ALA A 176 -2.47 24.13 4.04
N HIS A 177 -1.36 24.44 4.70
CA HIS A 177 -0.13 24.91 4.07
C HIS A 177 1.04 23.94 4.23
N THR A 178 0.79 22.78 4.81
CA THR A 178 1.83 21.80 5.10
C THR A 178 1.88 20.71 4.03
N LEU A 179 3.09 20.47 3.56
CA LEU A 179 3.43 19.39 2.61
C LEU A 179 4.53 18.55 3.24
N ILE A 180 4.44 17.23 3.09
CA ILE A 180 5.44 16.28 3.60
C ILE A 180 6.02 15.53 2.42
N SER A 181 7.33 15.31 2.42
CA SER A 181 8.04 14.59 1.36
C SER A 181 9.03 13.58 1.91
N VAL A 182 9.25 12.51 1.17
CA VAL A 182 10.29 11.50 1.41
C VAL A 182 11.19 11.37 0.19
N SER A 183 12.43 10.91 0.40
CA SER A 183 13.46 10.94 -0.63
C SER A 183 14.41 9.75 -0.56
N GLU A 184 15.14 9.54 -1.66
CA GLU A 184 16.29 8.64 -1.73
C GLU A 184 17.41 9.05 -0.76
N ASP A 185 17.43 10.29 -0.26
CA ASP A 185 18.34 10.74 0.81
C ASP A 185 18.01 10.10 2.18
N ARG A 186 16.98 9.26 2.24
CA ARG A 186 16.56 8.45 3.41
C ARG A 186 15.99 9.28 4.56
N SER A 187 15.55 10.50 4.25
CA SER A 187 14.90 11.42 5.19
C SER A 187 13.49 11.77 4.75
N PHE A 188 12.66 12.20 5.68
CA PHE A 188 11.45 12.95 5.37
C PHE A 188 11.61 14.41 5.77
N LYS A 189 10.90 15.27 5.06
CA LYS A 189 10.88 16.71 5.31
C LYS A 189 9.45 17.22 5.36
N VAL A 190 9.23 18.21 6.20
CA VAL A 190 7.95 18.93 6.35
C VAL A 190 8.17 20.38 5.92
N TRP A 191 7.29 20.86 5.07
CA TRP A 191 7.40 22.15 4.41
C TRP A 191 6.15 23.00 4.64
N ASP A 192 6.34 24.29 4.79
CA ASP A 192 5.31 25.27 4.53
C ASP A 192 5.43 25.71 3.06
N PHE A 193 4.47 25.26 2.22
CA PHE A 193 4.52 25.58 0.80
C PHE A 193 3.94 26.95 0.44
N CYS A 194 3.28 27.66 1.36
CA CYS A 194 2.88 29.05 1.14
C CYS A 194 4.06 30.02 1.21
N VAL A 195 4.95 29.78 2.17
CA VAL A 195 6.14 30.60 2.40
C VAL A 195 7.36 30.02 1.67
N GLY A 196 7.31 28.72 1.32
CA GLY A 196 8.43 28.01 0.70
C GLY A 196 9.52 27.61 1.70
N SER A 197 9.18 27.50 2.99
CA SER A 197 10.16 27.22 4.04
C SER A 197 10.14 25.77 4.51
N LEU A 198 11.32 25.29 4.94
CA LEU A 198 11.46 23.99 5.59
C LEU A 198 11.09 24.11 7.07
N ILE A 199 10.05 23.42 7.50
CA ILE A 199 9.62 23.36 8.91
C ILE A 199 10.46 22.35 9.68
N TYR A 200 10.62 21.13 9.12
CA TYR A 200 11.33 20.05 9.78
C TYR A 200 12.06 19.16 8.79
N SER A 201 13.20 18.62 9.21
CA SER A 201 13.95 17.59 8.51
C SER A 201 14.30 16.47 9.46
N SER A 202 13.90 15.25 9.15
CA SER A 202 14.30 14.09 9.94
C SER A 202 15.79 13.83 9.82
N SER A 203 16.34 13.06 10.77
CA SER A 203 17.59 12.34 10.57
C SER A 203 17.45 11.28 9.47
N ILE A 204 18.55 10.66 9.06
CA ILE A 204 18.55 9.48 8.19
C ILE A 204 17.88 8.33 8.97
N LEU A 205 16.81 7.76 8.43
CA LEU A 205 15.99 6.73 9.09
C LEU A 205 16.52 5.33 8.87
N THR A 206 17.00 5.04 7.67
CA THR A 206 17.36 3.71 7.20
C THR A 206 18.59 3.74 6.30
N ALA A 207 19.19 2.59 6.03
CA ALA A 207 20.27 2.48 5.04
C ALA A 207 19.77 2.53 3.57
N TYR A 208 18.46 2.38 3.36
CA TYR A 208 17.84 2.26 2.04
C TYR A 208 16.95 3.46 1.73
N PRO A 209 16.67 3.75 0.43
CA PRO A 209 15.77 4.81 0.02
C PRO A 209 14.36 4.66 0.63
N LEU A 210 13.74 5.78 1.00
CA LEU A 210 12.31 5.84 1.27
C LEU A 210 11.58 5.92 -0.07
N LEU A 211 10.54 5.08 -0.26
CA LEU A 211 9.86 4.95 -1.55
C LEU A 211 8.45 5.52 -1.55
N ASN A 212 7.77 5.42 -0.41
CA ASN A 212 6.35 5.74 -0.30
C ASN A 212 6.06 6.51 0.98
N LEU A 213 4.96 7.24 0.91
CA LEU A 213 4.46 8.10 1.98
C LEU A 213 2.94 7.99 2.03
N LEU A 214 2.38 7.88 3.22
CA LEU A 214 0.96 7.97 3.48
C LEU A 214 0.73 8.78 4.76
N ILE A 215 -0.25 9.68 4.74
CA ILE A 215 -0.71 10.41 5.91
C ILE A 215 -2.02 9.76 6.38
N ASN A 216 -2.01 9.27 7.62
CA ASN A 216 -3.21 8.83 8.32
C ASN A 216 -3.82 10.02 9.07
N GLU A 217 -4.93 10.54 8.53
CA GLU A 217 -5.60 11.73 9.06
C GLU A 217 -6.13 11.52 10.47
N GLU A 218 -6.79 10.41 10.74
CA GLU A 218 -7.46 10.16 12.04
C GLU A 218 -6.47 10.11 13.20
N ASN A 219 -5.35 9.44 13.03
CA ASN A 219 -4.33 9.33 14.07
C ASN A 219 -3.25 10.41 13.96
N GLN A 220 -3.38 11.30 12.97
CA GLN A 220 -2.38 12.33 12.66
C GLN A 220 -0.96 11.70 12.58
N GLN A 221 -0.82 10.68 11.76
CA GLN A 221 0.43 9.93 11.61
C GLN A 221 0.93 9.96 10.18
N LEU A 222 2.23 10.03 10.06
CA LEU A 222 2.98 9.79 8.84
C LEU A 222 3.43 8.33 8.81
N VAL A 223 3.14 7.61 7.75
CA VAL A 223 3.68 6.28 7.46
C VAL A 223 4.57 6.35 6.24
N THR A 224 5.80 5.88 6.34
CA THR A 224 6.71 5.81 5.20
C THR A 224 7.29 4.41 5.06
N GLY A 225 7.42 3.96 3.81
CA GLY A 225 7.96 2.66 3.43
C GLY A 225 9.29 2.78 2.70
N SER A 226 10.20 1.85 2.96
CA SER A 226 11.55 1.82 2.39
C SER A 226 11.76 0.65 1.43
N ALA A 227 12.87 0.71 0.70
CA ALA A 227 13.25 -0.30 -0.28
C ALA A 227 13.64 -1.66 0.33
N ASP A 228 13.90 -1.73 1.63
CA ASP A 228 14.24 -2.94 2.38
C ASP A 228 13.07 -3.56 3.15
N GLY A 229 11.84 -2.99 3.00
CA GLY A 229 10.64 -3.53 3.63
C GLY A 229 10.39 -3.04 5.05
N GLN A 230 11.03 -1.93 5.43
CA GLN A 230 10.77 -1.30 6.72
C GLN A 230 9.67 -0.24 6.58
N LEU A 231 8.78 -0.18 7.57
CA LEU A 231 7.83 0.89 7.76
C LEU A 231 8.21 1.71 8.99
N TRP A 232 8.17 3.03 8.83
CA TRP A 232 8.38 3.98 9.91
C TRP A 232 7.12 4.81 10.09
N ILE A 233 6.65 4.91 11.34
CA ILE A 233 5.41 5.61 11.67
C ILE A 233 5.77 6.73 12.63
N PHE A 234 5.44 7.96 12.27
CA PHE A 234 5.73 9.17 13.05
C PHE A 234 4.43 9.87 13.45
N SER A 235 4.40 10.45 14.63
CA SER A 235 3.33 11.33 15.06
C SER A 235 3.49 12.71 14.42
N LEU A 236 2.40 13.21 13.84
CA LEU A 236 2.30 14.59 13.33
C LEU A 236 1.50 15.49 14.26
N MET A 237 1.10 15.01 15.45
CA MET A 237 0.35 15.79 16.44
C MET A 237 1.19 16.96 16.96
N GLU A 238 0.54 18.09 17.21
CA GLU A 238 1.19 19.24 17.84
C GLU A 238 1.86 18.86 19.16
N GLY A 239 3.07 19.36 19.36
CA GLY A 239 3.86 19.09 20.56
C GLY A 239 4.62 17.75 20.56
N HIS A 240 4.36 16.85 19.60
CA HIS A 240 5.07 15.56 19.52
C HIS A 240 6.39 15.61 18.75
N HIS A 241 6.76 16.76 18.17
CA HIS A 241 8.05 16.97 17.48
C HIS A 241 8.41 15.87 16.47
N TYR A 242 7.42 15.33 15.74
CA TYR A 242 7.61 14.27 14.72
C TYR A 242 8.33 13.03 15.27
N HIS A 243 8.04 12.60 16.51
CA HIS A 243 8.68 11.44 17.08
C HIS A 243 8.21 10.13 16.42
N CYS A 244 9.09 9.14 16.36
CA CYS A 244 8.78 7.81 15.86
C CYS A 244 7.86 7.07 16.84
N VAL A 245 6.66 6.72 16.39
CA VAL A 245 5.67 5.96 17.17
C VAL A 245 5.94 4.46 17.05
N ALA A 246 6.26 3.99 15.83
CA ALA A 246 6.52 2.58 15.57
C ALA A 246 7.48 2.40 14.40
N HIS A 247 8.21 1.29 14.45
CA HIS A 247 9.04 0.79 13.39
C HIS A 247 8.66 -0.68 13.14
N VAL A 248 8.25 -1.01 11.92
CA VAL A 248 7.73 -2.33 11.56
C VAL A 248 8.56 -2.92 10.42
N ASP A 249 9.16 -4.07 10.67
CA ASP A 249 9.79 -4.89 9.65
C ASP A 249 8.74 -5.83 9.04
N VAL A 250 8.25 -5.50 7.83
CA VAL A 250 7.19 -6.25 7.16
C VAL A 250 7.63 -7.69 6.85
N ARG A 251 8.92 -7.91 6.58
CA ARG A 251 9.47 -9.25 6.31
C ARG A 251 9.35 -10.14 7.54
N LYS A 252 9.77 -9.65 8.71
CA LYS A 252 9.63 -10.39 9.97
C LYS A 252 8.17 -10.63 10.36
N LYS A 253 7.32 -9.62 10.14
CA LYS A 253 5.87 -9.78 10.37
C LYS A 253 5.27 -10.85 9.47
N ARG A 254 5.66 -10.91 8.20
CA ARG A 254 5.26 -11.96 7.25
C ARG A 254 5.66 -13.36 7.76
N GLU A 255 6.91 -13.52 8.18
CA GLU A 255 7.41 -14.81 8.69
C GLU A 255 6.62 -15.26 9.93
N THR A 256 6.40 -14.33 10.87
CA THR A 256 5.59 -14.61 12.07
C THR A 256 4.15 -14.97 11.72
N PHE A 257 3.54 -14.25 10.76
CA PHE A 257 2.19 -14.50 10.29
C PHE A 257 2.07 -15.89 9.64
N THR A 258 3.00 -16.25 8.76
CA THR A 258 3.03 -17.57 8.10
C THR A 258 3.22 -18.69 9.13
N THR A 259 4.12 -18.54 10.09
CA THR A 259 4.36 -19.54 11.16
C THR A 259 3.13 -19.76 12.02
N ARG A 260 2.43 -18.67 12.42
CA ARG A 260 1.17 -18.77 13.18
C ARG A 260 0.12 -19.55 12.41
N ARG A 261 -0.02 -19.28 11.10
CA ARG A 261 -0.97 -19.97 10.23
C ARG A 261 -0.67 -21.47 10.14
N MET A 262 0.58 -21.84 9.89
CA MET A 262 0.99 -23.25 9.82
C MET A 262 0.73 -24.01 11.13
N MET A 263 0.98 -23.38 12.28
CA MET A 263 0.69 -23.99 13.59
C MET A 263 -0.82 -24.19 13.80
N ALA A 264 -1.65 -23.24 13.39
CA ALA A 264 -3.11 -23.35 13.53
C ALA A 264 -3.68 -24.46 12.62
N GLU A 265 -3.16 -24.64 11.41
CA GLU A 265 -3.53 -25.73 10.51
C GLU A 265 -3.16 -27.10 11.08
N GLN A 266 -2.01 -27.24 11.73
CA GLN A 266 -1.58 -28.48 12.39
C GLN A 266 -2.44 -28.87 13.61
N CYS A 267 -2.95 -27.89 14.37
CA CYS A 267 -3.83 -28.14 15.50
C CYS A 267 -5.26 -28.53 15.12
N SER A 268 -5.66 -28.33 13.87
CA SER A 268 -7.02 -28.63 13.37
C SER A 268 -7.15 -30.01 12.70
N LEU A 269 -6.04 -30.76 12.55
CA LEU A 269 -6.05 -32.12 12.02
C LEU A 269 -6.39 -33.14 13.13
N PRO A 270 -7.25 -34.16 12.85
CA PRO A 270 -7.50 -35.27 13.77
C PRO A 270 -6.18 -36.01 14.12
N GLU A 271 -6.06 -36.46 15.37
CA GLU A 271 -4.84 -37.05 15.95
C GLU A 271 -4.27 -38.28 15.20
N ASP A 272 -5.00 -38.88 14.27
CA ASP A 272 -4.61 -40.12 13.55
C ASP A 272 -3.59 -39.93 12.43
N HIS A 273 -3.18 -38.72 12.08
CA HIS A 273 -2.17 -38.44 11.07
C HIS A 273 -1.00 -37.56 11.52
N GLN A 274 -0.44 -37.87 12.71
CA GLN A 274 0.87 -37.31 13.09
C GLN A 274 1.98 -37.97 12.25
N CYS A 275 2.01 -37.69 10.97
CA CYS A 275 3.16 -37.94 10.15
C CYS A 275 4.23 -36.92 10.54
N ARG A 276 5.33 -37.41 11.12
CA ARG A 276 6.54 -36.64 11.41
C ARG A 276 7.16 -36.10 10.11
N CYS A 277 6.57 -35.12 9.52
CA CYS A 277 7.29 -34.33 8.51
C CYS A 277 8.16 -33.33 9.26
N ARG A 278 9.38 -33.73 9.57
CA ARG A 278 10.49 -32.81 9.79
C ARG A 278 10.72 -32.10 8.44
N HIS A 279 10.03 -30.98 8.22
CA HIS A 279 10.53 -30.03 7.25
C HIS A 279 11.80 -29.42 7.86
N GLU A 280 12.94 -29.94 7.46
CA GLU A 280 14.19 -29.19 7.49
C GLU A 280 13.89 -27.88 6.74
N ALA A 281 13.75 -26.81 7.48
CA ALA A 281 13.78 -25.47 6.92
C ALA A 281 15.10 -25.38 6.15
N ASP A 282 14.98 -25.38 4.85
CA ASP A 282 16.10 -25.22 3.91
C ASP A 282 16.70 -23.82 4.19
N LYS A 283 17.66 -23.78 5.13
CA LYS A 283 18.52 -22.64 5.40
C LYS A 283 19.52 -22.51 4.26
N ARG A 284 19.05 -22.54 3.03
CA ARG A 284 19.81 -21.99 1.92
C ARG A 284 19.69 -20.48 2.07
N GLY A 285 20.81 -19.84 2.31
CA GLY A 285 20.92 -18.40 2.28
C GLY A 285 20.40 -17.87 0.93
N GLU A 286 19.10 -17.59 0.89
CA GLU A 286 18.56 -16.71 -0.13
C GLU A 286 19.30 -15.39 0.09
N ALA A 287 20.14 -15.04 -0.87
CA ALA A 287 20.73 -13.72 -0.95
C ALA A 287 19.60 -12.73 -0.61
N GLU A 288 19.86 -11.78 0.30
CA GLU A 288 18.88 -10.82 0.79
C GLU A 288 18.20 -10.13 -0.39
N ALA A 289 17.15 -10.78 -0.92
CA ALA A 289 16.34 -10.20 -1.97
C ALA A 289 15.71 -8.94 -1.39
N THR A 290 15.96 -7.81 -2.03
CA THR A 290 15.31 -6.55 -1.68
C THR A 290 13.81 -6.76 -1.61
N PHE A 291 13.18 -6.26 -0.54
CA PHE A 291 11.75 -6.36 -0.31
C PHE A 291 11.13 -4.96 -0.36
N PRO A 292 11.09 -4.32 -1.55
CA PRO A 292 10.65 -2.96 -1.67
C PRO A 292 9.16 -2.83 -1.34
N ILE A 293 8.82 -1.82 -0.57
CA ILE A 293 7.46 -1.38 -0.40
C ILE A 293 7.10 -0.52 -1.61
N LEU A 294 6.32 -1.08 -2.54
CA LEU A 294 5.96 -0.43 -3.80
C LEU A 294 4.79 0.53 -3.66
N SER A 295 3.88 0.28 -2.72
CA SER A 295 2.74 1.17 -2.48
C SER A 295 2.23 1.05 -1.05
N LEU A 296 1.64 2.14 -0.56
CA LEU A 296 0.88 2.23 0.68
C LEU A 296 -0.49 2.83 0.36
N ALA A 297 -1.56 2.23 0.89
CA ALA A 297 -2.91 2.75 0.72
C ALA A 297 -3.76 2.49 1.98
N PRO A 298 -4.70 3.37 2.32
CA PRO A 298 -5.59 3.15 3.45
C PRO A 298 -6.50 1.95 3.20
N CYS A 299 -6.85 1.23 4.28
CA CYS A 299 -7.73 0.08 4.27
C CYS A 299 -8.63 0.09 5.51
N ASP A 300 -9.92 0.37 5.32
CA ASP A 300 -10.89 0.31 6.39
C ASP A 300 -11.57 -1.05 6.39
N LEU A 301 -11.31 -1.87 7.42
CA LEU A 301 -11.93 -3.16 7.57
C LEU A 301 -13.22 -3.04 8.40
N CYS A 302 -14.35 -2.86 7.73
CA CYS A 302 -15.66 -2.90 8.34
C CYS A 302 -16.23 -4.32 8.19
N LEU A 303 -15.92 -5.23 9.13
CA LEU A 303 -16.48 -6.57 9.12
C LEU A 303 -17.84 -6.56 9.85
N PRO A 304 -18.90 -7.10 9.23
CA PRO A 304 -20.14 -7.33 9.94
C PRO A 304 -19.90 -8.38 11.03
N ASP A 305 -19.98 -7.98 12.28
CA ASP A 305 -19.86 -8.91 13.42
C ASP A 305 -21.11 -9.80 13.48
N SER A 306 -21.00 -11.02 12.95
CA SER A 306 -22.07 -12.02 12.93
C SER A 306 -22.41 -12.60 14.32
N GLN A 307 -21.75 -12.16 15.38
CA GLN A 307 -21.92 -12.73 16.74
C GLN A 307 -22.21 -11.73 17.87
N ARG A 308 -22.22 -10.42 17.61
CA ARG A 308 -22.61 -9.42 18.62
C ARG A 308 -23.78 -8.62 18.10
N GLY A 309 -24.94 -8.78 18.74
CA GLY A 309 -26.18 -8.06 18.41
C GLY A 309 -25.95 -6.56 18.31
N ALA A 310 -26.49 -6.02 17.25
CA ALA A 310 -26.83 -4.64 16.94
C ALA A 310 -26.29 -3.55 17.88
N PHE A 311 -24.97 -3.19 17.81
CA PHE A 311 -24.48 -1.84 18.12
C PHE A 311 -22.99 -1.76 17.76
N ALA A 312 -22.68 -0.84 16.83
CA ALA A 312 -21.37 -0.40 16.41
C ALA A 312 -20.47 -1.48 15.75
N SER A 313 -20.48 -1.51 14.43
CA SER A 313 -19.38 -2.06 13.66
C SER A 313 -18.15 -1.16 13.87
N GLU A 314 -17.25 -1.54 14.74
CA GLU A 314 -15.95 -0.87 14.86
C GLU A 314 -15.15 -1.18 13.61
N CYS A 315 -15.00 -0.16 12.76
CA CYS A 315 -14.11 -0.26 11.60
C CYS A 315 -12.66 -0.30 12.08
N THR A 316 -11.97 -1.38 11.82
CA THR A 316 -10.54 -1.48 12.13
C THR A 316 -9.73 -0.77 11.05
N LYS A 317 -8.94 0.22 11.45
CA LYS A 317 -8.06 0.95 10.53
C LYS A 317 -6.84 0.13 10.22
N CYS A 318 -6.67 -0.15 8.96
CA CYS A 318 -5.57 -0.94 8.43
C CYS A 318 -4.86 -0.20 7.30
N LEU A 319 -3.73 -0.75 6.92
CA LEU A 319 -2.88 -0.27 5.85
C LEU A 319 -2.67 -1.38 4.83
N TRP A 320 -2.94 -1.11 3.56
CA TRP A 320 -2.43 -1.92 2.48
C TRP A 320 -0.96 -1.64 2.24
N ILE A 321 -0.19 -2.70 2.11
CA ILE A 321 1.23 -2.67 1.77
C ILE A 321 1.41 -3.51 0.50
N GLY A 322 1.75 -2.87 -0.60
CA GLY A 322 2.12 -3.53 -1.85
C GLY A 322 3.61 -3.80 -1.91
N SER A 323 4.00 -5.04 -2.19
CA SER A 323 5.38 -5.44 -2.46
C SER A 323 5.51 -6.08 -3.83
N SER A 324 6.74 -6.43 -4.22
CA SER A 324 6.98 -7.10 -5.50
C SER A 324 6.36 -8.51 -5.59
N THR A 325 6.08 -9.18 -4.48
CA THR A 325 5.64 -10.58 -4.45
C THR A 325 4.30 -10.82 -3.77
N ALA A 326 3.80 -9.82 -3.03
CA ALA A 326 2.61 -9.97 -2.21
C ALA A 326 1.96 -8.63 -1.86
N LEU A 327 0.70 -8.70 -1.45
CA LEU A 327 -0.03 -7.64 -0.77
C LEU A 327 -0.25 -8.03 0.68
N PHE A 328 -0.13 -7.07 1.59
CA PHE A 328 -0.36 -7.28 3.02
C PHE A 328 -1.38 -6.27 3.55
N ILE A 329 -2.13 -6.68 4.55
CA ILE A 329 -2.98 -5.79 5.34
C ILE A 329 -2.39 -5.73 6.74
N LEU A 330 -1.93 -4.55 7.15
CA LEU A 330 -1.37 -4.27 8.47
C LEU A 330 -2.39 -3.50 9.30
N ASN A 331 -2.70 -3.98 10.48
CA ASN A 331 -3.52 -3.27 11.46
C ASN A 331 -2.70 -2.15 12.10
N LEU A 332 -3.19 -0.92 12.03
CA LEU A 332 -2.46 0.26 12.53
C LEU A 332 -2.51 0.43 14.06
N ALA A 333 -3.40 -0.30 14.75
CA ALA A 333 -3.47 -0.26 16.21
C ALA A 333 -2.54 -1.30 16.87
N SER A 334 -2.47 -2.51 16.29
CA SER A 334 -1.67 -3.62 16.84
C SER A 334 -0.30 -3.77 16.17
N PHE A 335 -0.10 -3.18 14.98
CA PHE A 335 1.02 -3.40 14.08
C PHE A 335 1.25 -4.88 13.73
N GLU A 336 0.16 -5.65 13.66
CA GLU A 336 0.17 -7.05 13.22
C GLU A 336 -0.48 -7.18 11.84
N LEU A 337 -0.07 -8.21 11.09
CA LEU A 337 -0.66 -8.52 9.81
C LEU A 337 -2.02 -9.21 10.02
N GLU A 338 -3.06 -8.68 9.39
CA GLU A 338 -4.40 -9.28 9.34
C GLU A 338 -4.54 -10.22 8.15
N ALA A 339 -3.86 -9.91 7.04
CA ALA A 339 -3.88 -10.73 5.84
C ALA A 339 -2.60 -10.61 5.03
N ALA A 340 -2.29 -11.67 4.27
CA ALA A 340 -1.24 -11.72 3.27
C ALA A 340 -1.77 -12.43 2.02
N LEU A 341 -1.54 -11.82 0.85
CA LEU A 341 -1.93 -12.34 -0.45
C LEU A 341 -0.67 -12.45 -1.32
N HIS A 342 -0.12 -13.66 -1.43
CA HIS A 342 1.06 -13.92 -2.25
C HIS A 342 0.66 -14.19 -3.69
N PHE A 343 1.22 -13.46 -4.65
CA PHE A 343 0.84 -13.60 -6.07
C PHE A 343 1.10 -15.00 -6.62
N LYS A 344 2.14 -15.67 -6.16
CA LYS A 344 2.48 -17.04 -6.57
C LYS A 344 1.46 -18.11 -6.14
N GLU A 345 0.65 -17.85 -5.10
CA GLU A 345 -0.40 -18.76 -4.66
C GLU A 345 -1.58 -18.79 -5.67
N PHE A 346 -1.71 -17.76 -6.48
CA PHE A 346 -2.74 -17.61 -7.50
C PHE A 346 -2.12 -17.80 -8.88
N GLN A 347 -1.98 -19.07 -9.31
CA GLN A 347 -1.35 -19.43 -10.59
C GLN A 347 -2.03 -18.83 -11.82
N SER A 348 -3.31 -18.43 -11.70
CA SER A 348 -4.09 -17.79 -12.76
C SER A 348 -3.72 -16.33 -13.00
N LEU A 349 -3.01 -15.67 -12.07
CA LEU A 349 -2.64 -14.27 -12.24
C LEU A 349 -1.57 -14.10 -13.32
N SER A 350 -1.80 -13.14 -14.19
CA SER A 350 -0.88 -12.79 -15.28
C SER A 350 0.42 -12.14 -14.78
N VAL A 351 0.42 -11.54 -13.59
CA VAL A 351 1.57 -10.90 -12.96
C VAL A 351 1.91 -11.63 -11.66
N GLN A 352 3.06 -12.31 -11.63
CA GLN A 352 3.57 -13.08 -10.48
C GLN A 352 4.62 -12.31 -9.67
N VAL A 353 5.31 -11.37 -10.30
CA VAL A 353 6.27 -10.46 -9.67
C VAL A 353 6.00 -9.06 -10.16
N ALA A 354 5.62 -8.17 -9.25
CA ALA A 354 5.25 -6.81 -9.56
C ALA A 354 6.49 -5.89 -9.60
N GLY A 355 6.55 -5.04 -10.63
CA GLY A 355 7.49 -3.93 -10.74
C GLY A 355 6.92 -2.64 -10.17
N SER A 356 5.60 -2.45 -10.31
CA SER A 356 4.84 -1.36 -9.68
C SER A 356 3.50 -1.88 -9.17
N CYS A 357 2.99 -1.22 -8.17
CA CYS A 357 1.71 -1.53 -7.54
C CYS A 357 0.96 -0.24 -7.21
N ALA A 358 -0.32 -0.21 -7.47
CA ALA A 358 -1.22 0.83 -6.99
C ALA A 358 -2.50 0.20 -6.46
N MET A 359 -3.03 0.71 -5.34
CA MET A 359 -4.18 0.14 -4.67
C MET A 359 -5.18 1.20 -4.26
N VAL A 360 -6.44 0.81 -4.21
CA VAL A 360 -7.52 1.60 -3.64
C VAL A 360 -8.56 0.67 -3.05
N SER A 361 -9.03 0.97 -1.84
CA SER A 361 -10.20 0.31 -1.24
C SER A 361 -11.45 1.10 -1.59
N GLU A 362 -12.52 0.40 -1.94
CA GLU A 362 -13.81 1.03 -2.16
C GLU A 362 -14.46 1.32 -0.80
N PRO A 363 -14.78 2.59 -0.49
CA PRO A 363 -15.41 2.94 0.78
C PRO A 363 -16.70 2.15 0.99
N MET A 364 -16.92 1.64 2.19
CA MET A 364 -18.13 0.89 2.57
C MET A 364 -18.36 -0.42 1.79
N SER A 365 -17.42 -0.84 0.97
CA SER A 365 -17.45 -2.09 0.21
C SER A 365 -16.38 -3.05 0.74
N ALA A 366 -16.69 -4.35 0.71
CA ALA A 366 -15.71 -5.39 1.02
C ALA A 366 -14.78 -5.67 -0.19
N LYS A 367 -14.56 -4.68 -1.06
CA LYS A 367 -13.76 -4.83 -2.27
C LYS A 367 -12.61 -3.83 -2.33
N ALA A 368 -11.51 -4.27 -2.91
CA ALA A 368 -10.38 -3.42 -3.25
C ALA A 368 -9.96 -3.66 -4.71
N PHE A 369 -9.48 -2.61 -5.37
CA PHE A 369 -8.84 -2.70 -6.66
C PHE A 369 -7.33 -2.57 -6.51
N CYS A 370 -6.61 -3.43 -7.20
CA CYS A 370 -5.15 -3.40 -7.25
C CYS A 370 -4.68 -3.42 -8.70
N MET A 371 -3.80 -2.52 -9.06
CA MET A 371 -3.05 -2.60 -10.31
C MET A 371 -1.65 -3.10 -10.07
N LEU A 372 -1.22 -4.03 -10.92
CA LEU A 372 0.13 -4.56 -10.92
C LEU A 372 0.75 -4.42 -12.30
N SER A 373 1.99 -3.99 -12.38
CA SER A 373 2.80 -4.12 -13.59
C SER A 373 3.84 -5.21 -13.41
N SER A 374 4.12 -5.96 -14.47
CA SER A 374 5.13 -7.04 -14.42
C SER A 374 6.54 -6.49 -14.29
N MET A 375 7.34 -7.01 -13.34
CA MET A 375 8.75 -6.66 -13.18
C MET A 375 9.60 -7.12 -14.39
N PHE A 376 9.32 -8.32 -14.93
CA PHE A 376 10.14 -8.96 -15.96
C PHE A 376 9.41 -9.13 -17.29
N GLY A 377 8.27 -8.50 -17.47
CA GLY A 377 7.42 -8.64 -18.65
C GLY A 377 6.82 -7.34 -19.11
N SER A 378 5.81 -7.48 -19.95
CA SER A 378 5.09 -6.36 -20.59
C SER A 378 3.64 -6.25 -20.14
N LYS A 379 3.20 -7.06 -19.15
CA LYS A 379 1.80 -7.12 -18.73
C LYS A 379 1.50 -6.13 -17.60
N ILE A 380 0.32 -5.53 -17.69
CA ILE A 380 -0.31 -4.73 -16.64
C ILE A 380 -1.68 -5.35 -16.36
N ALA A 381 -1.95 -5.67 -15.10
CA ALA A 381 -3.18 -6.33 -14.66
C ALA A 381 -3.95 -5.45 -13.68
N VAL A 382 -5.28 -5.46 -13.79
CA VAL A 382 -6.22 -4.88 -12.83
C VAL A 382 -6.91 -6.02 -12.10
N LEU A 383 -6.72 -6.08 -10.80
CA LEU A 383 -7.27 -7.09 -9.91
C LEU A 383 -8.39 -6.51 -9.06
N GLU A 384 -9.45 -7.28 -8.86
CA GLU A 384 -10.45 -7.04 -7.83
C GLU A 384 -10.23 -8.05 -6.71
N ILE A 385 -10.16 -7.59 -5.47
CA ILE A 385 -9.92 -8.39 -4.28
C ILE A 385 -11.19 -8.33 -3.41
N ASP A 386 -11.75 -9.49 -3.07
CA ASP A 386 -12.82 -9.62 -2.08
C ASP A 386 -12.18 -9.69 -0.69
N LEU A 387 -12.29 -8.61 0.08
CA LEU A 387 -11.71 -8.49 1.43
C LEU A 387 -12.34 -9.47 2.41
N ALA A 388 -13.64 -9.71 2.32
CA ALA A 388 -14.33 -10.63 3.21
C ALA A 388 -13.85 -12.07 2.97
N ALA A 389 -13.71 -12.47 1.70
CA ALA A 389 -13.17 -13.77 1.34
C ALA A 389 -11.70 -13.91 1.75
N LEU A 390 -10.87 -12.86 1.53
CA LEU A 390 -9.47 -12.86 1.93
C LEU A 390 -9.31 -13.04 3.44
N LEU A 391 -10.03 -12.26 4.25
CA LEU A 391 -9.94 -12.33 5.70
C LEU A 391 -10.51 -13.64 6.27
N SER A 392 -11.62 -14.15 5.70
CA SER A 392 -12.23 -15.41 6.16
C SER A 392 -11.31 -16.63 5.95
N THR A 393 -10.52 -16.63 4.87
CA THR A 393 -9.55 -17.70 4.60
C THR A 393 -8.32 -17.65 5.48
N GLN A 394 -8.07 -16.51 6.14
CA GLN A 394 -6.89 -16.28 6.97
C GLN A 394 -7.23 -16.16 8.47
N GLN A 395 -8.51 -16.10 8.82
CA GLN A 395 -8.93 -16.22 10.21
C GLN A 395 -8.63 -17.64 10.71
N TYR A 396 -7.82 -17.72 11.74
CA TYR A 396 -7.57 -18.99 12.44
C TYR A 396 -8.90 -19.53 12.97
N PRO A 397 -9.14 -20.87 12.91
CA PRO A 397 -10.20 -21.45 13.69
C PRO A 397 -9.97 -20.99 15.13
N ARG A 398 -10.93 -20.30 15.71
CA ARG A 398 -10.88 -19.80 17.07
C ARG A 398 -10.63 -20.99 18.01
N ALA A 399 -9.37 -21.32 18.28
CA ALA A 399 -9.02 -22.06 19.47
C ALA A 399 -9.59 -21.23 20.61
N GLY A 400 -10.49 -21.84 21.40
CA GLY A 400 -11.22 -21.16 22.46
C GLY A 400 -10.26 -20.31 23.27
N LYS A 401 -10.68 -19.11 23.64
CA LYS A 401 -9.96 -18.05 24.33
C LYS A 401 -8.80 -18.56 25.22
N VAL A 402 -7.68 -18.86 24.63
CA VAL A 402 -6.43 -18.88 25.34
C VAL A 402 -5.96 -17.45 25.31
N LEU A 403 -6.15 -16.75 26.40
CA LEU A 403 -5.45 -15.54 26.72
C LEU A 403 -3.97 -15.88 26.71
N SER A 404 -3.33 -15.89 25.54
CA SER A 404 -1.88 -15.88 25.45
C SER A 404 -1.44 -14.50 25.88
N VAL A 405 -1.23 -14.36 27.18
CA VAL A 405 -0.49 -13.24 27.74
C VAL A 405 0.92 -13.33 27.19
N LEU A 406 1.18 -12.74 26.04
CA LEU A 406 2.51 -12.42 25.54
C LEU A 406 3.07 -11.25 26.37
N ALA A 407 3.08 -11.42 27.70
CA ALA A 407 3.53 -10.40 28.63
C ALA A 407 5.06 -10.31 28.74
N SER A 408 5.82 -11.20 28.11
CA SER A 408 7.26 -11.24 28.34
C SER A 408 8.08 -10.28 27.46
N SER A 409 7.51 -9.73 26.40
CA SER A 409 8.26 -8.85 25.49
C SER A 409 8.06 -7.34 25.74
N CYS A 410 7.09 -6.97 26.58
CA CYS A 410 6.76 -5.56 26.86
C CYS A 410 7.24 -5.04 28.21
N VAL A 411 7.90 -5.87 29.04
CA VAL A 411 8.39 -5.44 30.33
C VAL A 411 9.83 -4.99 30.20
N LEU A 412 10.07 -3.69 30.36
CA LEU A 412 11.41 -3.13 30.35
C LEU A 412 12.27 -3.77 31.45
N PRO A 413 13.57 -4.02 31.22
CA PRO A 413 14.48 -4.60 32.23
C PRO A 413 14.56 -3.81 33.54
N THR A 414 14.19 -2.55 33.52
CA THR A 414 14.12 -1.65 34.69
C THR A 414 12.78 -1.68 35.43
N SER A 415 11.78 -2.39 34.90
CA SER A 415 10.47 -2.48 35.54
C SER A 415 10.48 -3.38 36.77
N PRO A 416 9.83 -3.02 37.90
CA PRO A 416 9.67 -3.89 39.07
C PRO A 416 9.04 -5.25 38.73
N LEU A 417 8.15 -5.31 37.74
CA LEU A 417 7.52 -6.54 37.26
C LEU A 417 8.53 -7.48 36.58
N TYR A 418 9.55 -6.95 35.92
CA TYR A 418 10.61 -7.75 35.32
C TYR A 418 11.40 -8.54 36.38
N PHE A 419 11.73 -7.91 37.48
CA PHE A 419 12.42 -8.57 38.60
C PHE A 419 11.54 -9.61 39.31
N GLY A 420 10.22 -9.41 39.35
CA GLY A 420 9.27 -10.39 39.85
C GLY A 420 9.28 -11.67 39.00
N ILE A 421 9.22 -11.52 37.67
CA ILE A 421 9.20 -12.64 36.72
C ILE A 421 10.53 -13.45 36.78
N ILE A 422 11.68 -12.79 36.94
CA ILE A 422 12.97 -13.48 37.06
C ILE A 422 13.06 -14.26 38.36
N LYS A 423 12.56 -13.73 39.48
CA LYS A 423 12.53 -14.45 40.76
C LYS A 423 11.69 -15.73 40.69
N GLU A 424 10.57 -15.72 40.01
CA GLU A 424 9.73 -16.90 39.82
C GLU A 424 10.36 -17.96 38.89
N LYS A 425 11.07 -17.54 37.84
CA LYS A 425 11.70 -18.47 36.88
C LYS A 425 13.01 -19.09 37.39
N PHE A 426 13.71 -18.45 38.34
CA PHE A 426 15.00 -18.93 38.90
C PHE A 426 15.05 -18.87 40.42
N PRO A 427 14.29 -19.71 41.14
CA PRO A 427 14.28 -19.68 42.61
C PRO A 427 15.57 -20.20 43.27
N LYS A 428 16.57 -20.68 42.51
CA LYS A 428 17.77 -21.35 43.07
C LYS A 428 19.08 -20.56 43.02
N LEU A 429 19.07 -19.27 42.64
CA LEU A 429 20.31 -18.47 42.56
C LEU A 429 20.57 -17.56 43.78
N ALA A 430 19.74 -17.68 44.84
CA ALA A 430 19.84 -16.80 46.03
C ALA A 430 20.49 -17.39 47.25
N ASN A 431 21.01 -18.65 47.22
CA ASN A 431 21.63 -19.27 48.42
C ASN A 431 22.97 -19.91 48.11
N THR A 432 23.99 -19.13 47.79
CA THR A 432 25.38 -19.52 47.96
C THR A 432 26.25 -18.27 48.08
N LYS A 433 26.24 -17.66 49.28
CA LYS A 433 27.37 -16.87 49.84
C LYS A 433 27.01 -16.45 51.26
N GLN A 434 27.22 -17.38 52.20
CA GLN A 434 27.59 -17.09 53.57
C GLN A 434 28.07 -18.41 54.16
N HIS A 435 29.38 -18.61 54.12
CA HIS A 435 30.21 -19.27 55.11
C HIS A 435 31.58 -19.58 54.50
N GLY A 436 32.60 -18.89 55.01
CA GLY A 436 34.00 -19.10 54.70
C GLY A 436 34.78 -17.81 54.77
#